data_f720252a95321f5077a5895ac3e7cfe5
#
_entry.id   f720252a95321f5077a5895ac3e7cfe5
#
_cell.length_a   1.000
_cell.length_b   1.000
_cell.length_c   1.000
_cell.angle_alpha   90.00
_cell.angle_beta   90.00
_cell.angle_gamma   90.00
#
_symmetry.space_group_name_H-M   'P 1'
#
loop_
_entity.id
_entity.type
_entity.pdbx_description
1 polymer ?
#
loop_
_entity_poly.entity_id
_entity_poly.type
_entity_poly.pdbx_seq_one_letter_code
_entity_poly.pdbx_strand_id
1 'polypeptide(L)'
;MTQHKKTADQLRSTRWFGPDDLRSFGHRSRMMQMGLGPEDWEGRPVIGILNTWSEMNPCHLHFRDRAEDVKKGIAQAGGLGLEIPTISIDESFTKPTSMLYRNMIAMETEETIRSHPLDGVVLMGGCDKSTPGLTMGAISAGVPFIFLPAGPMLRGNYAGKSLGSGSDAWKYWDERRAGTITSEEWVGVEGGIARSYGHCMTMGTASTMTAIAEAMGLTLPGASSIPAADAGHKRMSASCGRRIVDMVWEDLT
;
A
#
# COMPACT_ATOMS: atom_id res chain seq x y z
N MET A 1 9.97 2.98 25.73
CA MET A 1 8.66 3.67 25.81
C MET A 1 8.74 4.87 24.87
N THR A 2 7.93 4.88 23.84
CA THR A 2 7.85 6.01 22.90
C THR A 2 7.30 7.23 23.65
N GLN A 3 8.00 8.35 23.59
CA GLN A 3 7.54 9.56 24.27
C GLN A 3 6.41 10.17 23.45
N HIS A 4 5.18 10.09 23.92
CA HIS A 4 4.05 10.75 23.28
C HIS A 4 4.27 12.27 23.32
N LYS A 5 4.25 12.91 22.17
CA LYS A 5 4.28 14.37 22.04
C LYS A 5 2.88 14.96 21.91
N LYS A 6 1.90 14.16 21.45
CA LYS A 6 0.48 14.51 21.36
C LYS A 6 -0.33 13.90 22.50
N THR A 7 -1.38 14.59 22.89
CA THR A 7 -2.45 14.11 23.76
C THR A 7 -3.70 13.77 22.93
N ALA A 8 -4.66 13.04 23.49
CA ALA A 8 -5.84 12.57 22.77
C ALA A 8 -6.72 13.72 22.21
N ASP A 9 -6.79 14.82 22.91
CA ASP A 9 -7.52 16.03 22.47
C ASP A 9 -6.86 16.75 21.28
N GLN A 10 -5.57 16.46 21.02
CA GLN A 10 -4.82 17.01 19.89
C GLN A 10 -4.92 16.14 18.61
N LEU A 11 -5.57 14.99 18.68
CA LEU A 11 -5.84 14.17 17.51
C LEU A 11 -6.70 14.95 16.52
N ARG A 12 -6.37 14.83 15.23
CA ARG A 12 -7.11 15.51 14.16
C ARG A 12 -8.57 15.02 14.09
N SER A 13 -8.81 13.74 14.33
CA SER A 13 -10.11 13.10 14.37
C SER A 13 -11.04 13.67 15.44
N THR A 14 -10.50 14.24 16.52
CA THR A 14 -11.26 14.88 17.58
C THR A 14 -12.14 16.04 17.07
N ARG A 15 -11.76 16.72 15.96
CA ARG A 15 -12.58 17.75 15.34
C ARG A 15 -13.92 17.23 14.80
N TRP A 16 -13.99 15.94 14.46
CA TRP A 16 -15.21 15.29 13.95
C TRP A 16 -16.04 14.67 15.06
N PHE A 17 -15.38 14.09 16.07
CA PHE A 17 -16.08 13.27 17.07
C PHE A 17 -16.25 13.95 18.42
N GLY A 18 -15.40 14.93 18.76
CA GLY A 18 -15.36 15.56 20.09
C GLY A 18 -16.47 16.58 20.36
N PRO A 19 -16.80 17.52 19.46
CA PRO A 19 -17.76 18.59 19.75
C PRO A 19 -19.15 18.08 20.08
N ASP A 20 -19.83 18.79 20.98
CA ASP A 20 -21.24 18.56 21.31
C ASP A 20 -22.15 19.44 20.43
N ASP A 21 -22.21 19.08 19.16
CA ASP A 21 -23.00 19.76 18.14
C ASP A 21 -23.69 18.76 17.19
N LEU A 22 -24.63 19.28 16.38
CA LEU A 22 -25.38 18.46 15.42
C LEU A 22 -24.50 17.80 14.35
N ARG A 23 -23.41 18.47 13.95
CA ARG A 23 -22.48 17.92 12.95
C ARG A 23 -21.73 16.72 13.52
N SER A 24 -21.15 16.86 14.68
CA SER A 24 -20.44 15.78 15.37
C SER A 24 -21.35 14.64 15.79
N PHE A 25 -22.62 14.93 16.19
CA PHE A 25 -23.65 13.92 16.32
C PHE A 25 -23.80 13.10 15.03
N GLY A 26 -23.90 13.76 13.88
CA GLY A 26 -23.95 13.10 12.57
C GLY A 26 -22.75 12.19 12.32
N HIS A 27 -21.53 12.65 12.63
CA HIS A 27 -20.31 11.86 12.46
C HIS A 27 -20.29 10.62 13.36
N ARG A 28 -20.57 10.79 14.66
CA ARG A 28 -20.64 9.66 15.62
C ARG A 28 -21.72 8.65 15.23
N SER A 29 -22.89 9.14 14.83
CA SER A 29 -23.98 8.29 14.35
C SER A 29 -23.57 7.43 13.14
N ARG A 30 -22.73 7.94 12.23
CA ARG A 30 -22.24 7.17 11.08
C ARG A 30 -21.18 6.14 11.48
N MET A 31 -20.36 6.42 12.49
CA MET A 31 -19.49 5.39 13.07
C MET A 31 -20.31 4.24 13.68
N MET A 32 -21.37 4.58 14.42
CA MET A 32 -22.27 3.56 14.97
C MET A 32 -23.00 2.75 13.89
N GLN A 33 -23.34 3.35 12.75
CA GLN A 33 -23.91 2.66 11.59
C GLN A 33 -22.95 1.59 11.03
N MET A 34 -21.64 1.77 11.19
CA MET A 34 -20.62 0.78 10.81
C MET A 34 -20.39 -0.29 11.88
N GLY A 35 -21.14 -0.26 12.98
CA GLY A 35 -21.00 -1.22 14.09
C GLY A 35 -19.90 -0.86 15.09
N LEU A 36 -19.42 0.39 15.07
CA LEU A 36 -18.39 0.89 15.99
C LEU A 36 -19.06 1.63 17.16
N GLY A 37 -18.47 1.54 18.36
CA GLY A 37 -18.89 2.29 19.55
C GLY A 37 -17.91 3.41 19.90
N PRO A 38 -18.27 4.32 20.82
CA PRO A 38 -17.38 5.38 21.30
C PRO A 38 -16.00 4.85 21.75
N GLU A 39 -15.96 3.67 22.34
CA GLU A 39 -14.74 2.98 22.78
C GLU A 39 -13.75 2.65 21.64
N ASP A 40 -14.21 2.66 20.38
CA ASP A 40 -13.36 2.37 19.23
C ASP A 40 -12.59 3.61 18.75
N TRP A 41 -13.13 4.83 18.95
CA TRP A 41 -12.49 6.06 18.46
C TRP A 41 -12.13 7.09 19.54
N GLU A 42 -12.80 7.07 20.72
CA GLU A 42 -12.49 8.05 21.75
C GLU A 42 -11.07 7.89 22.30
N GLY A 43 -10.28 8.94 22.17
CA GLY A 43 -8.90 8.95 22.61
C GLY A 43 -7.96 8.04 21.84
N ARG A 44 -8.37 7.53 20.67
CA ARG A 44 -7.56 6.64 19.82
C ARG A 44 -7.27 7.27 18.48
N PRO A 45 -6.05 7.13 17.93
CA PRO A 45 -5.76 7.54 16.56
C PRO A 45 -6.62 6.79 15.54
N VAL A 46 -7.26 7.54 14.63
CA VAL A 46 -7.99 6.99 13.49
C VAL A 46 -7.06 6.96 12.30
N ILE A 47 -6.77 5.76 11.83
CA ILE A 47 -5.79 5.49 10.77
C ILE A 47 -6.50 5.07 9.48
N GLY A 48 -6.30 5.84 8.42
CA GLY A 48 -6.73 5.46 7.07
C GLY A 48 -5.76 4.42 6.47
N ILE A 49 -6.30 3.36 5.90
CA ILE A 49 -5.54 2.37 5.13
C ILE A 49 -5.91 2.59 3.67
N LEU A 50 -5.10 3.39 2.96
CA LEU A 50 -5.33 3.71 1.55
C LEU A 50 -4.83 2.53 0.71
N ASN A 51 -5.78 1.76 0.20
CA ASN A 51 -5.51 0.47 -0.43
C ASN A 51 -5.76 0.50 -1.94
N THR A 52 -4.70 0.31 -2.72
CA THR A 52 -4.75 0.19 -4.18
C THR A 52 -5.02 -1.26 -4.66
N TRP A 53 -5.72 -2.06 -3.87
CA TRP A 53 -6.12 -3.40 -4.28
C TRP A 53 -7.05 -3.37 -5.49
N SER A 54 -6.85 -4.33 -6.40
CA SER A 54 -7.78 -4.61 -7.51
C SER A 54 -7.48 -5.99 -8.09
N GLU A 55 -8.52 -6.68 -8.56
CA GLU A 55 -8.35 -7.91 -9.35
C GLU A 55 -7.70 -7.63 -10.72
N MET A 56 -7.78 -6.40 -11.21
CA MET A 56 -7.11 -5.92 -12.42
C MET A 56 -5.69 -5.42 -12.17
N ASN A 57 -5.13 -5.67 -10.98
CA ASN A 57 -3.77 -5.29 -10.64
C ASN A 57 -3.04 -6.46 -9.97
N PRO A 58 -2.37 -7.31 -10.74
CA PRO A 58 -1.63 -8.46 -10.19
C PRO A 58 -0.56 -8.07 -9.19
N CYS A 59 0.02 -6.89 -9.34
CA CYS A 59 1.02 -6.36 -8.39
C CYS A 59 0.43 -6.16 -6.99
N HIS A 60 -0.86 -5.84 -6.88
CA HIS A 60 -1.54 -5.48 -5.63
C HIS A 60 -2.60 -6.51 -5.18
N LEU A 61 -2.73 -7.64 -5.87
CA LEU A 61 -3.79 -8.62 -5.62
C LEU A 61 -3.87 -9.11 -4.16
N HIS A 62 -2.72 -9.22 -3.49
CA HIS A 62 -2.63 -9.66 -2.09
C HIS A 62 -2.98 -8.56 -1.07
N PHE A 63 -3.14 -7.32 -1.48
CA PHE A 63 -3.41 -6.21 -0.56
C PHE A 63 -4.77 -6.31 0.14
N ARG A 64 -5.72 -7.04 -0.42
CA ARG A 64 -6.97 -7.36 0.26
C ARG A 64 -6.71 -8.03 1.61
N ASP A 65 -5.87 -9.05 1.63
CA ASP A 65 -5.51 -9.75 2.87
C ASP A 65 -4.56 -8.93 3.75
N ARG A 66 -3.67 -8.14 3.12
CA ARG A 66 -2.69 -7.34 3.86
C ARG A 66 -3.32 -6.18 4.61
N ALA A 67 -4.45 -5.65 4.13
CA ALA A 67 -5.21 -4.64 4.87
C ALA A 67 -5.66 -5.16 6.24
N GLU A 68 -6.05 -6.43 6.34
CA GLU A 68 -6.40 -7.06 7.61
C GLU A 68 -5.18 -7.24 8.53
N ASP A 69 -4.01 -7.57 7.97
CA ASP A 69 -2.76 -7.61 8.74
C ASP A 69 -2.40 -6.22 9.29
N VAL A 70 -2.59 -5.15 8.50
CA VAL A 70 -2.40 -3.75 8.92
C VAL A 70 -3.38 -3.35 10.02
N LYS A 71 -4.69 -3.62 9.86
CA LYS A 71 -5.73 -3.38 10.88
C LYS A 71 -5.38 -4.04 12.20
N LYS A 72 -4.92 -5.30 12.16
CA LYS A 72 -4.46 -6.01 13.34
C LYS A 72 -3.31 -5.28 14.04
N GLY A 73 -2.34 -4.78 13.28
CA GLY A 73 -1.23 -4.01 13.82
C GLY A 73 -1.69 -2.70 14.47
N ILE A 74 -2.59 -1.97 13.82
CA ILE A 74 -3.18 -0.72 14.34
C ILE A 74 -3.93 -0.99 15.64
N ALA A 75 -4.78 -2.01 15.68
CA ALA A 75 -5.52 -2.38 16.89
C ALA A 75 -4.61 -2.79 18.04
N GLN A 76 -3.52 -3.53 17.78
CA GLN A 76 -2.51 -3.88 18.79
C GLN A 76 -1.82 -2.67 19.40
N ALA A 77 -1.69 -1.57 18.66
CA ALA A 77 -1.11 -0.32 19.13
C ALA A 77 -2.16 0.65 19.69
N GLY A 78 -3.43 0.26 19.78
CA GLY A 78 -4.49 1.05 20.37
C GLY A 78 -5.13 2.07 19.43
N GLY A 79 -4.97 1.95 18.12
CA GLY A 79 -5.62 2.77 17.09
C GLY A 79 -6.85 2.10 16.47
N LEU A 80 -7.63 2.87 15.71
CA LEU A 80 -8.71 2.40 14.86
C LEU A 80 -8.29 2.46 13.39
N GLY A 81 -8.22 1.30 12.72
CA GLY A 81 -7.86 1.20 11.30
C GLY A 81 -9.10 1.09 10.40
N LEU A 82 -9.25 2.01 9.46
CA LEU A 82 -10.33 2.05 8.47
C LEU A 82 -9.76 1.96 7.06
N GLU A 83 -10.16 0.94 6.31
CA GLU A 83 -9.72 0.76 4.93
C GLU A 83 -10.50 1.66 3.98
N ILE A 84 -9.76 2.32 3.10
CA ILE A 84 -10.30 3.20 2.07
C ILE A 84 -9.71 2.75 0.73
N PRO A 85 -10.54 2.24 -0.20
CA PRO A 85 -10.07 1.90 -1.52
C PRO A 85 -9.66 3.17 -2.29
N THR A 86 -8.55 3.08 -2.99
CA THR A 86 -8.01 4.15 -3.84
C THR A 86 -7.81 3.66 -5.27
N ILE A 87 -7.54 4.57 -6.22
CA ILE A 87 -7.29 4.21 -7.61
C ILE A 87 -6.18 3.16 -7.71
N SER A 88 -6.48 2.06 -8.38
CA SER A 88 -5.53 0.98 -8.66
C SER A 88 -5.13 1.00 -10.13
N ILE A 89 -3.87 1.31 -10.41
CA ILE A 89 -3.32 1.39 -11.77
C ILE A 89 -2.21 0.35 -11.92
N ASP A 90 -2.44 -0.59 -12.83
CA ASP A 90 -1.44 -1.58 -13.26
C ASP A 90 -0.76 -1.12 -14.54
N GLU A 91 0.55 -1.29 -14.63
CA GLU A 91 1.32 -0.89 -15.81
C GLU A 91 0.99 -1.74 -17.03
N SER A 92 0.73 -3.03 -16.84
CA SER A 92 0.56 -3.99 -17.92
C SER A 92 -0.78 -3.84 -18.64
N PHE A 93 -1.85 -3.47 -17.89
CA PHE A 93 -3.22 -3.39 -18.41
C PHE A 93 -3.66 -1.97 -18.76
N THR A 94 -2.95 -0.94 -18.27
CA THR A 94 -3.36 0.44 -18.49
C THR A 94 -2.90 0.99 -19.83
N LYS A 95 -3.82 1.53 -20.62
CA LYS A 95 -3.55 2.13 -21.92
C LYS A 95 -4.01 3.60 -21.93
N PRO A 96 -3.35 4.48 -22.67
CA PRO A 96 -2.13 4.26 -23.49
C PRO A 96 -0.88 4.13 -22.64
N THR A 97 -0.86 4.61 -21.40
CA THR A 97 0.23 4.49 -20.43
C THR A 97 -0.27 4.80 -19.01
N SER A 98 0.24 4.11 -18.02
CA SER A 98 -0.04 4.35 -16.60
C SER A 98 0.47 5.72 -16.11
N MET A 99 1.41 6.32 -16.83
CA MET A 99 2.04 7.61 -16.49
C MET A 99 1.04 8.75 -16.36
N LEU A 100 -0.02 8.75 -17.18
CA LEU A 100 -1.07 9.77 -17.17
C LEU A 100 -1.88 9.80 -15.85
N TYR A 101 -1.91 8.70 -15.12
CA TYR A 101 -2.75 8.54 -13.93
C TYR A 101 -2.01 8.76 -12.61
N ARG A 102 -0.68 8.88 -12.63
CA ARG A 102 0.12 9.12 -11.41
C ARG A 102 -0.35 10.34 -10.64
N ASN A 103 -0.61 11.44 -11.35
CA ASN A 103 -1.07 12.68 -10.72
C ASN A 103 -2.50 12.59 -10.18
N MET A 104 -3.36 11.80 -10.84
CA MET A 104 -4.71 11.52 -10.33
C MET A 104 -4.65 10.76 -9.01
N ILE A 105 -3.78 9.76 -8.90
CA ILE A 105 -3.55 9.04 -7.64
C ILE A 105 -3.11 10.01 -6.54
N ALA A 106 -2.20 10.94 -6.85
CA ALA A 106 -1.74 11.93 -5.87
C ALA A 106 -2.87 12.85 -5.41
N MET A 107 -3.68 13.36 -6.33
CA MET A 107 -4.82 14.22 -6.02
C MET A 107 -5.88 13.48 -5.19
N GLU A 108 -6.26 12.26 -5.60
CA GLU A 108 -7.20 11.43 -4.86
C GLU A 108 -6.71 11.14 -3.44
N THR A 109 -5.43 10.77 -3.30
CA THR A 109 -4.81 10.50 -2.00
C THR A 109 -4.86 11.71 -1.09
N GLU A 110 -4.48 12.89 -1.59
CA GLU A 110 -4.54 14.14 -0.84
C GLU A 110 -5.95 14.46 -0.38
N GLU A 111 -6.91 14.46 -1.31
CA GLU A 111 -8.31 14.80 -1.01
C GLU A 111 -8.95 13.78 -0.08
N THR A 112 -8.66 12.50 -0.25
CA THR A 112 -9.12 11.45 0.67
C THR A 112 -8.63 11.69 2.10
N ILE A 113 -7.35 12.01 2.27
CA ILE A 113 -6.78 12.29 3.59
C ILE A 113 -7.37 13.58 4.18
N ARG A 114 -7.51 14.64 3.38
CA ARG A 114 -8.02 15.93 3.86
C ARG A 114 -9.48 15.88 4.26
N SER A 115 -10.30 15.13 3.52
CA SER A 115 -11.76 15.07 3.71
C SER A 115 -12.23 14.13 4.83
N HIS A 116 -11.38 13.22 5.29
CA HIS A 116 -11.75 12.23 6.33
C HIS A 116 -11.11 12.53 7.70
N PRO A 117 -11.68 12.00 8.79
CA PRO A 117 -11.19 12.19 10.15
C PRO A 117 -9.97 11.32 10.47
N LEU A 118 -8.91 11.43 9.67
CA LEU A 118 -7.73 10.59 9.77
C LEU A 118 -6.61 11.30 10.51
N ASP A 119 -6.01 10.65 11.49
CA ASP A 119 -4.86 11.14 12.26
C ASP A 119 -3.53 10.74 11.59
N GLY A 120 -3.53 9.66 10.84
CA GLY A 120 -2.42 9.17 10.05
C GLY A 120 -2.89 8.17 9.01
N VAL A 121 -2.02 7.78 8.08
CA VAL A 121 -2.38 6.85 7.01
C VAL A 121 -1.30 5.80 6.73
N VAL A 122 -1.75 4.60 6.36
CA VAL A 122 -0.92 3.58 5.72
C VAL A 122 -1.22 3.61 4.23
N LEU A 123 -0.19 3.79 3.42
CA LEU A 123 -0.30 3.82 1.95
C LEU A 123 0.09 2.46 1.40
N MET A 124 -0.85 1.73 0.83
CA MET A 124 -0.60 0.41 0.25
C MET A 124 -0.43 0.51 -1.25
N GLY A 125 0.79 0.39 -1.73
CA GLY A 125 1.12 0.49 -3.15
C GLY A 125 2.43 -0.24 -3.48
N GLY A 126 2.74 -0.43 -4.73
CA GLY A 126 3.97 -1.15 -5.09
C GLY A 126 4.23 -1.19 -6.59
N CYS A 127 3.31 -0.71 -7.40
CA CYS A 127 3.56 -0.49 -8.82
C CYS A 127 4.29 0.85 -9.03
N ASP A 128 4.93 1.01 -10.16
CA ASP A 128 5.82 2.14 -10.44
C ASP A 128 5.15 3.52 -10.42
N LYS A 129 3.82 3.60 -10.59
CA LYS A 129 3.05 4.85 -10.51
C LYS A 129 2.33 5.02 -9.18
N SER A 130 1.89 3.93 -8.54
CA SER A 130 1.19 4.00 -7.25
C SER A 130 2.11 4.44 -6.12
N THR A 131 3.36 3.97 -6.09
CA THR A 131 4.34 4.36 -5.06
C THR A 131 4.54 5.88 -5.02
N PRO A 132 4.97 6.55 -6.10
CA PRO A 132 5.13 8.01 -6.07
C PRO A 132 3.80 8.76 -5.94
N GLY A 133 2.72 8.28 -6.56
CA GLY A 133 1.42 8.95 -6.52
C GLY A 133 0.86 9.04 -5.10
N LEU A 134 0.78 7.93 -4.39
CA LEU A 134 0.33 7.89 -3.00
C LEU A 134 1.22 8.75 -2.08
N THR A 135 2.55 8.64 -2.24
CA THR A 135 3.51 9.39 -1.44
C THR A 135 3.38 10.90 -1.65
N MET A 136 3.25 11.36 -2.91
CA MET A 136 3.04 12.77 -3.25
C MET A 136 1.78 13.32 -2.58
N GLY A 137 0.67 12.61 -2.65
CA GLY A 137 -0.59 13.01 -2.05
C GLY A 137 -0.53 13.07 -0.51
N ALA A 138 0.11 12.09 0.11
CA ALA A 138 0.26 12.06 1.56
C ALA A 138 1.17 13.19 2.09
N ILE A 139 2.28 13.46 1.42
CA ILE A 139 3.17 14.59 1.74
C ILE A 139 2.40 15.92 1.63
N SER A 140 1.62 16.09 0.56
CA SER A 140 0.80 17.30 0.37
C SER A 140 -0.27 17.45 1.45
N ALA A 141 -0.85 16.37 1.92
CA ALA A 141 -1.85 16.37 2.98
C ALA A 141 -1.30 16.74 4.36
N GLY A 142 -0.01 16.47 4.62
CA GLY A 142 0.69 16.87 5.84
C GLY A 142 0.22 16.16 7.11
N VAL A 143 -0.07 14.85 7.00
CA VAL A 143 -0.35 13.97 8.15
C VAL A 143 0.72 12.88 8.26
N PRO A 144 0.93 12.28 9.44
CA PRO A 144 1.79 11.11 9.56
C PRO A 144 1.39 10.02 8.57
N PHE A 145 2.35 9.47 7.85
CA PHE A 145 2.09 8.36 6.95
C PHE A 145 3.24 7.34 6.93
N ILE A 146 2.92 6.10 6.64
CA ILE A 146 3.89 5.05 6.36
C ILE A 146 3.51 4.33 5.07
N PHE A 147 4.50 4.06 4.24
CA PHE A 147 4.29 3.33 2.99
C PHE A 147 4.45 1.82 3.22
N LEU A 148 3.46 1.03 2.78
CA LEU A 148 3.51 -0.44 2.75
C LEU A 148 3.73 -0.89 1.31
N PRO A 149 4.96 -1.32 0.93
CA PRO A 149 5.26 -1.78 -0.41
C PRO A 149 4.59 -3.14 -0.70
N ALA A 150 4.20 -3.38 -1.95
CA ALA A 150 3.68 -4.68 -2.37
C ALA A 150 4.71 -5.82 -2.26
N GLY A 151 5.97 -5.48 -2.34
CA GLY A 151 7.05 -6.46 -2.44
C GLY A 151 7.15 -7.10 -3.82
N PRO A 152 8.30 -7.65 -4.18
CA PRO A 152 8.50 -8.32 -5.46
C PRO A 152 7.73 -9.65 -5.54
N MET A 153 7.33 -10.02 -6.76
CA MET A 153 6.86 -11.38 -7.03
C MET A 153 7.99 -12.39 -6.84
N LEU A 154 7.67 -13.66 -6.72
CA LEU A 154 8.65 -14.75 -6.65
C LEU A 154 9.51 -14.77 -7.92
N ARG A 155 10.79 -15.11 -7.74
CA ARG A 155 11.74 -15.25 -8.84
C ARG A 155 11.21 -16.18 -9.91
N GLY A 156 11.27 -15.74 -11.17
CA GLY A 156 10.86 -16.53 -12.31
C GLY A 156 11.69 -17.80 -12.47
N ASN A 157 11.05 -18.86 -12.97
CA ASN A 157 11.72 -20.12 -13.28
C ASN A 157 11.00 -20.84 -14.42
N TYR A 158 11.75 -21.33 -15.38
CA TYR A 158 11.27 -22.22 -16.43
C TYR A 158 12.35 -23.23 -16.81
N ALA A 159 11.99 -24.50 -16.87
CA ALA A 159 12.89 -25.62 -17.22
C ALA A 159 14.22 -25.57 -16.44
N GLY A 160 14.16 -25.28 -15.12
CA GLY A 160 15.33 -25.19 -14.25
C GLY A 160 16.16 -23.90 -14.39
N LYS A 161 15.79 -22.99 -15.31
CA LYS A 161 16.47 -21.71 -15.52
C LYS A 161 15.73 -20.59 -14.77
N SER A 162 16.49 -19.72 -14.11
CA SER A 162 15.92 -18.49 -13.52
C SER A 162 15.52 -17.50 -14.61
N LEU A 163 14.37 -16.86 -14.44
CA LEU A 163 13.86 -15.85 -15.37
C LEU A 163 13.68 -14.51 -14.67
N GLY A 164 14.04 -13.44 -15.38
CA GLY A 164 13.66 -12.06 -15.02
C GLY A 164 12.42 -11.61 -15.80
N SER A 165 11.62 -10.76 -15.20
CA SER A 165 10.34 -10.31 -15.78
C SER A 165 10.48 -9.42 -17.02
N GLY A 166 11.62 -8.79 -17.23
CA GLY A 166 11.88 -7.93 -18.40
C GLY A 166 12.88 -8.56 -19.35
N SER A 167 14.09 -8.81 -18.89
CA SER A 167 15.21 -9.26 -19.72
C SER A 167 14.95 -10.57 -20.47
N ASP A 168 14.37 -11.56 -19.77
CA ASP A 168 14.12 -12.87 -20.38
C ASP A 168 12.88 -12.88 -21.27
N ALA A 169 11.88 -12.02 -21.02
CA ALA A 169 10.73 -11.88 -21.92
C ALA A 169 11.16 -11.48 -23.34
N TRP A 170 12.11 -10.53 -23.48
CA TRP A 170 12.65 -10.12 -24.78
C TRP A 170 13.42 -11.24 -25.45
N LYS A 171 14.28 -11.95 -24.70
CA LYS A 171 15.03 -13.08 -25.23
C LYS A 171 14.10 -14.16 -25.79
N TYR A 172 13.14 -14.61 -25.01
CA TYR A 172 12.22 -15.65 -25.45
C TYR A 172 11.28 -15.18 -26.56
N TRP A 173 10.97 -13.87 -26.64
CA TRP A 173 10.27 -13.28 -27.75
C TRP A 173 11.05 -13.39 -29.06
N ASP A 174 12.37 -13.13 -29.03
CA ASP A 174 13.21 -13.30 -30.20
C ASP A 174 13.31 -14.77 -30.63
N GLU A 175 13.43 -15.69 -29.69
CA GLU A 175 13.39 -17.14 -29.96
C GLU A 175 12.02 -17.56 -30.56
N ARG A 176 10.92 -17.00 -30.08
CA ARG A 176 9.57 -17.22 -30.60
C ARG A 176 9.43 -16.73 -32.05
N ARG A 177 9.93 -15.54 -32.35
CA ARG A 177 9.94 -14.96 -33.69
C ARG A 177 10.81 -15.75 -34.65
N ALA A 178 11.91 -16.28 -34.19
CA ALA A 178 12.82 -17.13 -34.96
C ALA A 178 12.27 -18.56 -35.20
N GLY A 179 11.16 -18.92 -34.55
CA GLY A 179 10.57 -20.25 -34.66
C GLY A 179 11.39 -21.35 -33.95
N THR A 180 12.26 -20.98 -33.02
CA THR A 180 13.14 -21.90 -32.28
C THR A 180 12.50 -22.46 -31.00
N ILE A 181 11.36 -21.91 -30.58
CA ILE A 181 10.56 -22.41 -29.46
C ILE A 181 9.11 -22.69 -29.90
N THR A 182 8.50 -23.69 -29.32
CA THR A 182 7.10 -24.07 -29.57
C THR A 182 6.12 -23.13 -28.89
N SER A 183 4.83 -23.22 -29.25
CA SER A 183 3.77 -22.48 -28.55
C SER A 183 3.60 -22.94 -27.11
N GLU A 184 3.81 -24.22 -26.81
CA GLU A 184 3.72 -24.78 -25.46
C GLU A 184 4.87 -24.25 -24.57
N GLU A 185 6.10 -24.25 -25.09
CA GLU A 185 7.25 -23.66 -24.40
C GLU A 185 7.05 -22.17 -24.14
N TRP A 186 6.48 -21.42 -25.10
CA TRP A 186 6.15 -20.02 -24.91
C TRP A 186 5.19 -19.79 -23.75
N VAL A 187 4.08 -20.52 -23.68
CA VAL A 187 3.12 -20.47 -22.56
C VAL A 187 3.79 -20.86 -21.25
N GLY A 188 4.69 -21.85 -21.29
CA GLY A 188 5.49 -22.26 -20.12
C GLY A 188 6.39 -21.14 -19.60
N VAL A 189 7.00 -20.36 -20.51
CA VAL A 189 7.80 -19.17 -20.14
C VAL A 189 6.93 -18.07 -19.53
N GLU A 190 5.76 -17.78 -20.14
CA GLU A 190 4.83 -16.78 -19.59
C GLU A 190 4.43 -17.10 -18.14
N GLY A 191 4.00 -18.34 -17.86
CA GLY A 191 3.69 -18.78 -16.52
C GLY A 191 4.91 -18.85 -15.59
N GLY A 192 6.08 -19.19 -16.16
CA GLY A 192 7.36 -19.24 -15.44
C GLY A 192 7.87 -17.88 -14.98
N ILE A 193 7.54 -16.81 -15.69
CA ILE A 193 7.86 -15.42 -15.30
C ILE A 193 6.87 -14.93 -14.23
N ALA A 194 5.57 -15.13 -14.42
CA ALA A 194 4.52 -14.57 -13.57
C ALA A 194 4.08 -15.58 -12.47
N ARG A 195 4.96 -15.89 -11.52
CA ARG A 195 4.76 -16.98 -10.54
C ARG A 195 3.94 -16.62 -9.31
N SER A 196 3.77 -15.36 -9.02
CA SER A 196 2.98 -14.90 -7.86
C SER A 196 2.54 -13.45 -8.07
N TYR A 197 1.65 -12.99 -7.21
CA TYR A 197 1.39 -11.56 -7.07
C TYR A 197 2.64 -10.82 -6.55
N GLY A 198 2.60 -9.49 -6.60
CA GLY A 198 3.71 -8.60 -6.27
C GLY A 198 4.21 -7.85 -7.51
N HIS A 199 5.00 -6.81 -7.32
CA HIS A 199 5.59 -6.08 -8.46
C HIS A 199 6.67 -6.91 -9.17
N CYS A 200 7.15 -6.45 -10.33
CA CYS A 200 8.19 -7.14 -11.09
C CYS A 200 9.38 -7.51 -10.18
N MET A 201 9.87 -8.77 -10.29
CA MET A 201 11.02 -9.25 -9.53
C MET A 201 12.36 -8.69 -10.05
N THR A 202 12.39 -8.21 -11.28
CA THR A 202 13.54 -7.49 -11.83
C THR A 202 13.63 -6.10 -11.18
N MET A 203 14.84 -5.64 -10.86
CA MET A 203 15.06 -4.29 -10.33
C MET A 203 14.80 -3.23 -11.41
N GLY A 204 13.53 -3.08 -11.76
CA GLY A 204 13.02 -2.03 -12.64
C GLY A 204 12.44 -0.87 -11.84
N THR A 205 11.52 -0.10 -12.44
CA THR A 205 10.96 1.12 -11.83
C THR A 205 10.24 0.83 -10.51
N ALA A 206 9.41 -0.21 -10.43
CA ALA A 206 8.66 -0.53 -9.21
C ALA A 206 9.58 -0.84 -8.02
N SER A 207 10.58 -1.73 -8.21
CA SER A 207 11.56 -2.05 -7.17
C SER A 207 12.41 -0.83 -6.79
N THR A 208 12.82 -0.03 -7.77
CA THR A 208 13.60 1.20 -7.54
C THR A 208 12.79 2.20 -6.70
N MET A 209 11.52 2.42 -7.03
CA MET A 209 10.67 3.36 -6.29
C MET A 209 10.43 2.89 -4.84
N THR A 210 10.23 1.59 -4.61
CA THR A 210 10.08 1.07 -3.24
C THR A 210 11.39 1.13 -2.45
N ALA A 211 12.53 0.89 -3.10
CA ALA A 211 13.85 1.04 -2.48
C ALA A 211 14.15 2.52 -2.13
N ILE A 212 13.76 3.46 -2.99
CA ILE A 212 13.86 4.90 -2.70
C ILE A 212 12.97 5.27 -1.50
N ALA A 213 11.72 4.79 -1.46
CA ALA A 213 10.83 5.03 -0.32
C ALA A 213 11.44 4.51 0.99
N GLU A 214 12.09 3.35 0.96
CA GLU A 214 12.80 2.81 2.12
C GLU A 214 14.02 3.66 2.50
N ALA A 215 14.85 4.04 1.52
CA ALA A 215 16.04 4.87 1.76
C ALA A 215 15.67 6.26 2.32
N MET A 216 14.50 6.79 1.97
CA MET A 216 13.96 8.04 2.50
C MET A 216 13.31 7.88 3.88
N GLY A 217 13.22 6.66 4.42
CA GLY A 217 12.57 6.41 5.70
C GLY A 217 11.03 6.42 5.66
N LEU A 218 10.42 6.33 4.48
CA LEU A 218 8.96 6.36 4.32
C LEU A 218 8.30 4.99 4.56
N THR A 219 9.10 3.94 4.74
CA THR A 219 8.66 2.59 5.12
C THR A 219 9.61 1.97 6.15
N LEU A 220 9.28 0.78 6.62
CA LEU A 220 10.14 0.06 7.58
C LEU A 220 11.42 -0.45 6.90
N PRO A 221 12.55 -0.48 7.62
CA PRO A 221 13.79 -1.04 7.10
C PRO A 221 13.61 -2.50 6.63
N GLY A 222 14.10 -2.81 5.43
CA GLY A 222 14.01 -4.12 4.80
C GLY A 222 12.69 -4.40 4.09
N ALA A 223 11.69 -3.52 4.19
CA ALA A 223 10.34 -3.73 3.66
C ALA A 223 10.32 -3.91 2.14
N SER A 224 11.13 -3.16 1.40
CA SER A 224 11.17 -3.19 -0.08
C SER A 224 11.67 -4.52 -0.65
N SER A 225 12.38 -5.32 0.15
CA SER A 225 13.02 -6.57 -0.28
C SER A 225 12.22 -7.83 0.08
N ILE A 226 11.13 -7.71 0.84
CA ILE A 226 10.32 -8.85 1.25
C ILE A 226 9.39 -9.27 0.10
N PRO A 227 9.51 -10.50 -0.44
CA PRO A 227 8.60 -10.96 -1.48
C PRO A 227 7.14 -10.92 -1.02
N ALA A 228 6.23 -10.53 -1.92
CA ALA A 228 4.80 -10.41 -1.65
C ALA A 228 4.18 -11.70 -1.08
N ALA A 229 4.65 -12.86 -1.54
CA ALA A 229 4.17 -14.17 -1.10
C ALA A 229 4.83 -14.70 0.18
N ASP A 230 5.85 -14.00 0.71
CA ASP A 230 6.56 -14.43 1.93
C ASP A 230 5.73 -14.16 3.19
N ALA A 231 5.81 -15.06 4.17
CA ALA A 231 5.19 -14.84 5.48
C ALA A 231 5.74 -13.60 6.21
N GLY A 232 6.97 -13.20 5.90
CA GLY A 232 7.57 -11.94 6.35
C GLY A 232 6.76 -10.72 5.95
N HIS A 233 6.11 -10.75 4.77
CA HIS A 233 5.28 -9.65 4.29
C HIS A 233 4.05 -9.41 5.19
N LYS A 234 3.41 -10.47 5.71
CA LYS A 234 2.32 -10.36 6.69
C LYS A 234 2.80 -9.69 7.99
N ARG A 235 3.96 -10.12 8.49
CA ARG A 235 4.53 -9.55 9.73
C ARG A 235 4.90 -8.08 9.54
N MET A 236 5.49 -7.74 8.40
CA MET A 236 5.84 -6.37 8.02
C MET A 236 4.57 -5.49 7.92
N SER A 237 3.50 -5.98 7.29
CA SER A 237 2.21 -5.28 7.20
C SER A 237 1.64 -4.92 8.59
N ALA A 238 1.63 -5.90 9.51
CA ALA A 238 1.21 -5.64 10.89
C ALA A 238 2.16 -4.66 11.61
N SER A 239 3.47 -4.71 11.32
CA SER A 239 4.43 -3.78 11.90
C SER A 239 4.25 -2.35 11.38
N CYS A 240 3.90 -2.16 10.10
CA CYS A 240 3.49 -0.85 9.56
C CYS A 240 2.26 -0.32 10.30
N GLY A 241 1.27 -1.18 10.55
CA GLY A 241 0.08 -0.82 11.32
C GLY A 241 0.40 -0.35 12.75
N ARG A 242 1.33 -1.00 13.45
CA ARG A 242 1.78 -0.52 14.77
C ARG A 242 2.54 0.80 14.65
N ARG A 243 3.47 0.87 13.72
CA ARG A 243 4.36 2.04 13.58
C ARG A 243 3.60 3.33 13.26
N ILE A 244 2.57 3.28 12.42
CA ILE A 244 1.80 4.50 12.11
C ILE A 244 1.09 5.07 13.34
N VAL A 245 0.59 4.23 14.26
CA VAL A 245 0.00 4.69 15.52
C VAL A 245 1.04 5.39 16.38
N ASP A 246 2.24 4.81 16.51
CA ASP A 246 3.35 5.45 17.21
C ASP A 246 3.72 6.80 16.58
N MET A 247 3.79 6.88 15.23
CA MET A 247 4.10 8.11 14.50
C MET A 247 3.08 9.22 14.76
N VAL A 248 1.80 8.89 14.88
CA VAL A 248 0.76 9.86 15.25
C VAL A 248 1.02 10.43 16.64
N TRP A 249 1.34 9.58 17.64
CA TRP A 249 1.64 10.02 18.98
C TRP A 249 2.97 10.79 19.11
N GLU A 250 3.93 10.45 18.25
CA GLU A 250 5.23 11.15 18.15
C GLU A 250 5.13 12.48 17.38
N ASP A 251 3.99 12.78 16.78
CA ASP A 251 3.78 13.95 15.89
C ASP A 251 4.81 14.03 14.76
N LEU A 252 5.02 12.90 14.09
CA LEU A 252 5.93 12.81 12.94
C LEU A 252 5.16 13.06 11.63
N THR A 253 5.43 14.18 10.97
CA THR A 253 4.86 14.57 9.67
C THR A 253 5.95 14.71 8.62
#